data_0b67b7886a497fc2ece9972b258d3673
#
_entry.id   0b67b7886a497fc2ece9972b258d3673
#
_cell.length_a   1.000
_cell.length_b   1.000
_cell.length_c   1.000
_cell.angle_alpha   90.00
_cell.angle_beta   90.00
_cell.angle_gamma   90.00
#
_symmetry.space_group_name_H-M   'P 1'
#
loop_
_entity.id
_entity.type
_entity.pdbx_description
1 polymer ?
#
loop_
_entity_poly.entity_id
_entity_poly.type
_entity_poly.pdbx_seq_one_letter_code
_entity_poly.pdbx_strand_id
1 'polypeptide(L)'
;MKIEMPFRAADILIPRGDHTLFSTVACDQFTAELKYWEQVRELTDGHPTAYRITLPEVYLSDDNSERINAINAEMKHYLDSGLFTEYPNAMIYVERTLSNGSLRRGLVGAIDLEAYDYTPGTTAPIRATEGTVPERIPPRVLIRRDAPLEMPHVMLLIDDPKRTVIEPLKDSCTETVYDFDLMTGAGHLRGALVPESVQESILSALAALCGDEEHPFLFAVGDGNHSLATAKQCYLDNPTPENRYALVEVVNVHDDALVFEPIYRVVFGADTDELIGAVRAHFAAMQPERLTSTMTAVTSKGEQSFPCTSFPVGELQELLAAYVAEHPGTVLDYIHGESSL
;
A
#
# COMPACT_ATOMS: atom_id res chain seq x y z
N MET A 1 5.24 9.54 28.27
CA MET A 1 6.41 9.78 27.38
C MET A 1 5.83 10.35 26.09
N LYS A 2 6.23 11.55 25.67
CA LYS A 2 5.71 12.11 24.43
C LYS A 2 6.13 11.17 23.28
N ILE A 3 5.19 10.66 22.53
CA ILE A 3 5.49 9.81 21.38
C ILE A 3 6.23 10.70 20.39
N GLU A 4 7.46 10.31 20.03
CA GLU A 4 8.18 11.00 18.96
C GLU A 4 7.39 10.82 17.66
N MET A 5 7.19 11.92 16.90
CA MET A 5 6.42 11.87 15.67
C MET A 5 7.08 10.91 14.67
N PRO A 6 6.41 9.83 14.26
CA PRO A 6 7.02 8.81 13.42
C PRO A 6 7.07 9.19 11.93
N PHE A 7 6.66 10.39 11.55
CA PHE A 7 6.70 10.91 10.18
C PHE A 7 7.62 12.13 10.10
N ARG A 8 8.40 12.24 9.03
CA ARG A 8 9.37 13.31 8.81
C ARG A 8 9.61 13.58 7.33
N ALA A 9 10.27 14.70 7.04
CA ALA A 9 10.84 14.98 5.73
C ALA A 9 11.94 13.96 5.37
N ALA A 10 12.19 13.79 4.08
CA ALA A 10 13.21 12.90 3.50
C ALA A 10 14.08 13.66 2.48
N ASP A 11 15.23 13.09 2.14
CA ASP A 11 16.00 13.54 0.99
C ASP A 11 15.40 12.91 -0.26
N ILE A 12 14.68 13.72 -1.04
CA ILE A 12 13.87 13.26 -2.17
C ILE A 12 14.59 13.54 -3.49
N LEU A 13 14.70 12.50 -4.33
CA LEU A 13 15.29 12.56 -5.65
C LEU A 13 14.20 12.56 -6.71
N ILE A 14 14.15 13.63 -7.53
CA ILE A 14 13.20 13.73 -8.64
C ILE A 14 13.97 13.59 -9.96
N PRO A 15 13.58 12.65 -10.86
CA PRO A 15 14.27 12.48 -12.14
C PRO A 15 14.13 13.74 -13.01
N ARG A 16 15.18 14.05 -13.74
CA ARG A 16 15.18 15.10 -14.77
C ARG A 16 14.69 14.52 -16.08
N GLY A 17 14.07 15.34 -16.92
CA GLY A 17 13.62 14.96 -18.25
C GLY A 17 12.16 14.54 -18.31
N ASP A 18 11.86 13.48 -19.05
CA ASP A 18 10.48 13.02 -19.27
C ASP A 18 9.96 12.18 -18.11
N HIS A 19 9.13 12.78 -17.28
CA HIS A 19 8.53 12.11 -16.14
C HIS A 19 7.51 11.04 -16.56
N THR A 20 6.83 11.18 -17.69
CA THR A 20 5.90 10.17 -18.22
C THR A 20 6.62 8.86 -18.51
N LEU A 21 7.79 8.94 -19.20
CA LEU A 21 8.59 7.76 -19.51
C LEU A 21 9.32 7.20 -18.28
N PHE A 22 9.64 8.07 -17.30
CA PHE A 22 10.26 7.60 -16.08
C PHE A 22 9.30 6.85 -15.16
N SER A 23 8.08 7.37 -14.98
CA SER A 23 7.14 6.91 -13.94
C SER A 23 6.36 5.68 -14.40
N THR A 24 6.56 4.57 -13.72
CA THR A 24 5.85 3.31 -13.97
C THR A 24 4.79 3.09 -12.90
N VAL A 25 3.57 2.79 -13.31
CA VAL A 25 2.49 2.41 -12.39
C VAL A 25 2.67 0.93 -12.01
N ALA A 26 2.95 0.68 -10.74
CA ALA A 26 3.12 -0.66 -10.19
C ALA A 26 2.12 -0.84 -9.04
N CYS A 27 0.91 -1.28 -9.37
CA CYS A 27 -0.14 -1.54 -8.39
C CYS A 27 -0.64 -2.99 -8.54
N ASP A 28 -1.44 -3.44 -7.58
CA ASP A 28 -1.92 -4.83 -7.51
C ASP A 28 -2.64 -5.28 -8.77
N GLN A 29 -3.34 -4.38 -9.47
CA GLN A 29 -4.02 -4.67 -10.75
C GLN A 29 -3.07 -5.18 -11.83
N PHE A 30 -1.78 -4.80 -11.78
CA PHE A 30 -0.78 -5.18 -12.77
C PHE A 30 0.19 -6.26 -12.28
N THR A 31 0.01 -6.79 -11.09
CA THR A 31 0.93 -7.77 -10.48
C THR A 31 1.15 -8.99 -11.36
N ALA A 32 0.09 -9.52 -12.01
CA ALA A 32 0.12 -10.68 -12.88
C ALA A 32 -0.02 -10.35 -14.39
N GLU A 33 -0.07 -9.07 -14.76
CA GLU A 33 -0.38 -8.61 -16.13
C GLU A 33 0.89 -8.51 -17.02
N LEU A 34 1.36 -9.64 -17.52
CA LEU A 34 2.57 -9.70 -18.37
C LEU A 34 2.53 -8.72 -19.56
N LYS A 35 1.37 -8.59 -20.22
CA LYS A 35 1.19 -7.69 -21.38
C LYS A 35 1.39 -6.22 -21.02
N TYR A 36 0.95 -5.82 -19.82
CA TYR A 36 1.19 -4.46 -19.32
C TYR A 36 2.69 -4.19 -19.18
N TRP A 37 3.43 -5.12 -18.57
CA TRP A 37 4.87 -4.96 -18.37
C TRP A 37 5.67 -5.02 -19.68
N GLU A 38 5.23 -5.81 -20.66
CA GLU A 38 5.79 -5.81 -22.01
C GLU A 38 5.59 -4.45 -22.70
N GLN A 39 4.38 -3.87 -22.59
CA GLN A 39 4.07 -2.54 -23.11
C GLN A 39 4.91 -1.46 -22.44
N VAL A 40 5.05 -1.48 -21.11
CA VAL A 40 5.91 -0.54 -20.37
C VAL A 40 7.35 -0.62 -20.87
N ARG A 41 7.88 -1.84 -21.03
CA ARG A 41 9.23 -2.06 -21.55
C ARG A 41 9.42 -1.45 -22.94
N GLU A 42 8.45 -1.64 -23.84
CA GLU A 42 8.51 -1.11 -25.20
C GLU A 42 8.43 0.43 -25.23
N LEU A 43 7.53 1.02 -24.43
CA LEU A 43 7.36 2.48 -24.34
C LEU A 43 8.60 3.17 -23.76
N THR A 44 9.30 2.52 -22.85
CA THR A 44 10.44 3.10 -22.14
C THR A 44 11.80 2.69 -22.71
N ASP A 45 11.82 2.01 -23.87
CA ASP A 45 13.08 1.57 -24.48
C ASP A 45 13.99 2.76 -24.84
N GLY A 46 15.27 2.65 -24.45
CA GLY A 46 16.25 3.71 -24.64
C GLY A 46 16.15 4.91 -23.69
N HIS A 47 15.19 4.93 -22.77
CA HIS A 47 14.99 6.02 -21.80
C HIS A 47 15.27 5.58 -20.36
N PRO A 48 15.74 6.49 -19.47
CA PRO A 48 15.71 6.25 -18.04
C PRO A 48 14.27 6.02 -17.57
N THR A 49 14.07 4.99 -16.74
CA THR A 49 12.72 4.61 -16.28
C THR A 49 12.76 3.85 -14.96
N ALA A 50 11.74 4.04 -14.13
CA ALA A 50 11.53 3.26 -12.91
C ALA A 50 11.38 1.75 -13.19
N TYR A 51 10.88 1.37 -14.38
CA TYR A 51 10.80 -0.04 -14.78
C TYR A 51 12.14 -0.78 -14.68
N ARG A 52 13.27 -0.13 -15.04
CA ARG A 52 14.60 -0.76 -14.98
C ARG A 52 15.17 -0.92 -13.57
N ILE A 53 14.60 -0.18 -12.62
CA ILE A 53 15.00 -0.20 -11.20
C ILE A 53 13.92 -0.80 -10.29
N THR A 54 12.94 -1.49 -10.88
CA THR A 54 11.88 -2.23 -10.20
C THR A 54 11.94 -3.70 -10.60
N LEU A 55 11.60 -4.60 -9.70
CA LEU A 55 11.34 -6.01 -10.02
C LEU A 55 9.82 -6.26 -9.96
N PRO A 56 9.09 -6.21 -11.09
CA PRO A 56 7.67 -6.53 -11.14
C PRO A 56 7.41 -7.97 -10.67
N GLU A 57 6.34 -8.18 -9.91
CA GLU A 57 6.03 -9.50 -9.35
C GLU A 57 5.84 -10.60 -10.41
N VAL A 58 5.31 -10.24 -11.58
CA VAL A 58 5.16 -11.16 -12.73
C VAL A 58 6.47 -11.82 -13.17
N TYR A 59 7.60 -11.23 -12.83
CA TYR A 59 8.93 -11.75 -13.16
C TYR A 59 9.65 -12.42 -11.99
N LEU A 60 9.01 -12.55 -10.84
CA LEU A 60 9.59 -13.27 -9.71
C LEU A 60 9.75 -14.75 -10.05
N SER A 61 10.92 -15.30 -9.74
CA SER A 61 11.31 -16.69 -9.91
C SER A 61 12.05 -17.18 -8.67
N ASP A 62 12.41 -18.46 -8.63
CA ASP A 62 13.15 -19.04 -7.49
C ASP A 62 14.54 -18.39 -7.30
N ASP A 63 15.18 -17.97 -8.40
CA ASP A 63 16.43 -17.21 -8.36
C ASP A 63 16.29 -15.92 -9.17
N ASN A 64 16.36 -14.79 -8.46
CA ASN A 64 16.29 -13.45 -9.02
C ASN A 64 17.66 -12.71 -8.96
N SER A 65 18.73 -13.37 -8.59
CA SER A 65 20.03 -12.74 -8.29
C SER A 65 20.56 -11.91 -9.45
N GLU A 66 20.48 -12.41 -10.68
CA GLU A 66 20.92 -11.69 -11.87
C GLU A 66 20.13 -10.41 -12.11
N ARG A 67 18.79 -10.47 -11.98
CA ARG A 67 17.91 -9.32 -12.13
C ARG A 67 18.15 -8.28 -11.03
N ILE A 68 18.29 -8.70 -9.78
CA ILE A 68 18.57 -7.83 -8.63
C ILE A 68 19.90 -7.10 -8.83
N ASN A 69 20.94 -7.81 -9.27
CA ASN A 69 22.22 -7.20 -9.58
C ASN A 69 22.11 -6.16 -10.70
N ALA A 70 21.35 -6.44 -11.75
CA ALA A 70 21.10 -5.50 -12.84
C ALA A 70 20.34 -4.26 -12.36
N ILE A 71 19.31 -4.42 -11.53
CA ILE A 71 18.55 -3.33 -10.92
C ILE A 71 19.46 -2.44 -10.07
N ASN A 72 20.27 -3.02 -9.18
CA ASN A 72 21.16 -2.26 -8.32
C ASN A 72 22.26 -1.52 -9.13
N ALA A 73 22.77 -2.14 -10.19
CA ALA A 73 23.71 -1.50 -11.10
C ALA A 73 23.07 -0.31 -11.84
N GLU A 74 21.81 -0.44 -12.28
CA GLU A 74 21.10 0.64 -12.96
C GLU A 74 20.74 1.78 -11.98
N MET A 75 20.32 1.48 -10.74
CA MET A 75 20.13 2.49 -9.69
C MET A 75 21.40 3.29 -9.46
N LYS A 76 22.55 2.59 -9.36
CA LYS A 76 23.84 3.27 -9.22
C LYS A 76 24.19 4.11 -10.45
N HIS A 77 23.95 3.59 -11.65
CA HIS A 77 24.16 4.34 -12.89
C HIS A 77 23.33 5.62 -12.93
N TYR A 78 22.06 5.58 -12.52
CA TYR A 78 21.19 6.75 -12.44
C TYR A 78 21.72 7.81 -11.46
N LEU A 79 22.23 7.39 -10.30
CA LEU A 79 22.87 8.28 -9.34
C LEU A 79 24.15 8.91 -9.92
N ASP A 80 25.05 8.09 -10.47
CA ASP A 80 26.36 8.52 -10.99
C ASP A 80 26.22 9.42 -12.23
N SER A 81 25.16 9.24 -13.02
CA SER A 81 24.88 10.05 -14.22
C SER A 81 24.28 11.43 -13.93
N GLY A 82 23.93 11.71 -12.66
CA GLY A 82 23.26 12.95 -12.28
C GLY A 82 21.85 13.08 -12.84
N LEU A 83 21.15 11.96 -13.01
CA LEU A 83 19.78 11.93 -13.52
C LEU A 83 18.82 12.70 -12.62
N PHE A 84 19.07 12.77 -11.32
CA PHE A 84 18.15 13.35 -10.36
C PHE A 84 18.44 14.81 -9.99
N THR A 85 17.40 15.54 -9.62
CA THR A 85 17.47 16.74 -8.80
C THR A 85 17.19 16.32 -7.37
N GLU A 86 18.06 16.69 -6.45
CA GLU A 86 17.92 16.39 -5.02
C GLU A 86 17.19 17.52 -4.30
N TYR A 87 16.24 17.16 -3.46
CA TYR A 87 15.50 18.04 -2.56
C TYR A 87 15.73 17.55 -1.12
N PRO A 88 16.75 18.08 -0.43
CA PRO A 88 17.08 17.64 0.93
C PRO A 88 16.02 18.08 1.93
N ASN A 89 15.76 17.24 2.93
CA ASN A 89 14.80 17.50 4.01
C ASN A 89 13.44 17.99 3.50
N ALA A 90 12.91 17.32 2.46
CA ALA A 90 11.70 17.71 1.76
C ALA A 90 10.51 16.81 2.09
N MET A 91 9.32 17.37 1.95
CA MET A 91 8.06 16.66 1.78
C MET A 91 7.45 17.12 0.46
N ILE A 92 6.74 16.21 -0.23
CA ILE A 92 6.05 16.51 -1.48
C ILE A 92 4.55 16.36 -1.27
N TYR A 93 3.81 17.44 -1.52
CA TYR A 93 2.36 17.38 -1.67
C TYR A 93 2.03 16.83 -3.06
N VAL A 94 1.21 15.81 -3.12
CA VAL A 94 0.87 15.08 -4.36
C VAL A 94 -0.61 15.24 -4.68
N GLU A 95 -0.90 15.54 -5.93
CA GLU A 95 -2.23 15.50 -6.53
C GLU A 95 -2.21 14.45 -7.64
N ARG A 96 -2.97 13.37 -7.47
CA ARG A 96 -3.13 12.32 -8.47
C ARG A 96 -4.55 12.32 -9.01
N THR A 97 -4.72 12.71 -10.26
CA THR A 97 -5.97 12.51 -11.00
C THR A 97 -5.99 11.07 -11.51
N LEU A 98 -6.94 10.28 -11.05
CA LEU A 98 -7.13 8.90 -11.47
C LEU A 98 -7.74 8.82 -12.88
N SER A 99 -7.71 7.64 -13.49
CA SER A 99 -8.29 7.41 -14.83
C SER A 99 -9.80 7.73 -14.94
N ASN A 100 -10.52 7.66 -13.80
CA ASN A 100 -11.94 8.04 -13.71
C ASN A 100 -12.17 9.56 -13.49
N GLY A 101 -11.09 10.36 -13.42
CA GLY A 101 -11.14 11.80 -13.19
C GLY A 101 -11.19 12.23 -11.71
N SER A 102 -11.25 11.30 -10.76
CA SER A 102 -11.21 11.63 -9.33
C SER A 102 -9.81 12.11 -8.93
N LEU A 103 -9.74 13.09 -8.02
CA LEU A 103 -8.50 13.67 -7.55
C LEU A 103 -8.18 13.19 -6.13
N ARG A 104 -7.14 12.35 -6.00
CA ARG A 104 -6.57 11.93 -4.72
C ARG A 104 -5.42 12.86 -4.32
N ARG A 105 -5.38 13.19 -3.03
CA ARG A 105 -4.31 14.00 -2.45
C ARG A 105 -3.47 13.18 -1.50
N GLY A 106 -2.16 13.42 -1.53
CA GLY A 106 -1.22 12.71 -0.69
C GLY A 106 -0.07 13.59 -0.23
N LEU A 107 0.67 13.08 0.73
CA LEU A 107 1.87 13.70 1.28
C LEU A 107 3.00 12.67 1.31
N VAL A 108 4.06 12.89 0.53
CA VAL A 108 5.25 12.05 0.53
C VAL A 108 6.24 12.53 1.58
N GLY A 109 6.74 11.60 2.36
CA GLY A 109 7.77 11.77 3.38
C GLY A 109 8.29 10.42 3.85
N ALA A 110 8.99 10.38 4.96
CA ALA A 110 9.53 9.15 5.53
C ALA A 110 8.93 8.84 6.90
N ILE A 111 8.75 7.55 7.18
CA ILE A 111 8.34 7.06 8.49
C ILE A 111 9.48 6.37 9.21
N ASP A 112 9.43 6.43 10.54
CA ASP A 112 10.33 5.69 11.43
C ASP A 112 9.86 4.24 11.58
N LEU A 113 10.66 3.30 11.11
CA LEU A 113 10.36 1.87 11.20
C LEU A 113 10.38 1.35 12.64
N GLU A 114 10.96 2.06 13.61
CA GLU A 114 10.85 1.69 15.02
C GLU A 114 9.42 1.82 15.55
N ALA A 115 8.63 2.75 14.98
CA ALA A 115 7.23 2.96 15.31
C ALA A 115 6.27 2.04 14.56
N TYR A 116 6.76 1.23 13.64
CA TYR A 116 5.97 0.27 12.85
C TYR A 116 6.05 -1.14 13.39
N ASP A 117 4.90 -1.79 13.52
CA ASP A 117 4.81 -3.21 13.86
C ASP A 117 3.63 -3.85 13.10
N TYR A 118 3.91 -4.97 12.43
CA TYR A 118 2.92 -5.73 11.65
C TYR A 118 2.38 -6.95 12.39
N THR A 119 2.77 -7.13 13.67
CA THR A 119 2.27 -8.23 14.48
C THR A 119 0.76 -8.06 14.75
N PRO A 120 -0.07 -9.08 14.55
CA PRO A 120 -1.48 -8.99 14.88
C PRO A 120 -1.71 -8.60 16.34
N GLY A 121 -2.60 -7.62 16.57
CA GLY A 121 -2.92 -7.10 17.91
C GLY A 121 -1.89 -6.14 18.50
N THR A 122 -0.91 -5.70 17.72
CA THR A 122 0.07 -4.68 18.16
C THR A 122 -0.61 -3.37 18.56
N THR A 123 0.04 -2.63 19.48
CA THR A 123 -0.35 -1.28 19.90
C THR A 123 0.57 -0.20 19.30
N ALA A 124 1.42 -0.54 18.34
CA ALA A 124 2.31 0.42 17.70
C ALA A 124 1.52 1.55 16.99
N PRO A 125 2.07 2.77 16.86
CA PRO A 125 1.39 3.87 16.20
C PRO A 125 1.23 3.69 14.68
N ILE A 126 2.03 2.82 14.04
CA ILE A 126 1.93 2.44 12.64
C ILE A 126 1.65 0.95 12.57
N ARG A 127 0.55 0.55 11.92
CA ARG A 127 0.09 -0.85 11.90
C ARG A 127 -0.22 -1.33 10.50
N ALA A 128 0.04 -2.62 10.26
CA ALA A 128 -0.46 -3.32 9.09
C ALA A 128 -1.99 -3.47 9.16
N THR A 129 -2.66 -3.46 8.01
CA THR A 129 -4.12 -3.65 7.89
C THR A 129 -4.48 -5.08 7.53
N GLU A 130 -3.52 -5.86 7.05
CA GLU A 130 -3.69 -7.26 6.68
C GLU A 130 -2.59 -8.13 7.30
N GLY A 131 -2.84 -9.43 7.35
CA GLY A 131 -1.85 -10.40 7.82
C GLY A 131 -0.64 -10.43 6.90
N THR A 132 0.52 -10.07 7.44
CA THR A 132 1.78 -10.20 6.70
C THR A 132 2.15 -11.67 6.60
N VAL A 133 2.32 -12.18 5.38
CA VAL A 133 2.75 -13.55 5.10
C VAL A 133 4.28 -13.63 5.25
N PRO A 134 4.82 -14.27 6.31
CA PRO A 134 6.27 -14.25 6.58
C PRO A 134 7.12 -14.80 5.44
N GLU A 135 6.60 -15.77 4.69
CA GLU A 135 7.28 -16.42 3.56
C GLU A 135 7.51 -15.48 2.38
N ARG A 136 6.72 -14.38 2.28
CA ARG A 136 6.86 -13.36 1.24
C ARG A 136 7.94 -12.32 1.54
N ILE A 137 8.44 -12.25 2.78
CA ILE A 137 9.43 -11.24 3.19
C ILE A 137 10.84 -11.57 2.67
N PRO A 138 11.41 -12.81 2.82
CA PRO A 138 12.80 -13.08 2.45
C PRO A 138 13.16 -12.77 0.99
N PRO A 139 12.36 -13.10 -0.04
CA PRO A 139 12.68 -12.73 -1.42
C PRO A 139 12.74 -11.20 -1.62
N ARG A 140 11.86 -10.45 -0.96
CA ARG A 140 11.81 -8.98 -1.03
C ARG A 140 12.98 -8.32 -0.30
N VAL A 141 13.46 -8.92 0.80
CA VAL A 141 14.67 -8.47 1.51
C VAL A 141 15.89 -8.53 0.58
N LEU A 142 16.02 -9.57 -0.25
CA LEU A 142 17.12 -9.68 -1.21
C LEU A 142 17.10 -8.53 -2.25
N ILE A 143 15.92 -8.04 -2.62
CA ILE A 143 15.76 -6.92 -3.55
C ILE A 143 16.14 -5.61 -2.87
N ARG A 144 15.67 -5.39 -1.63
CA ARG A 144 15.78 -4.10 -0.95
C ARG A 144 17.13 -3.85 -0.28
N ARG A 145 17.73 -4.85 0.36
CA ARG A 145 18.85 -4.65 1.32
C ARG A 145 20.07 -3.96 0.75
N ASP A 146 20.36 -4.17 -0.56
CA ASP A 146 21.54 -3.62 -1.25
C ASP A 146 21.15 -2.55 -2.29
N ALA A 147 19.87 -2.16 -2.35
CA ALA A 147 19.36 -1.15 -3.27
C ALA A 147 19.79 0.26 -2.81
N PRO A 148 20.50 1.04 -3.64
CA PRO A 148 20.95 2.38 -3.27
C PRO A 148 19.83 3.43 -3.35
N LEU A 149 18.66 3.10 -3.91
CA LEU A 149 17.50 3.96 -4.04
C LEU A 149 16.26 3.27 -3.50
N GLU A 150 15.33 4.05 -2.96
CA GLU A 150 14.00 3.62 -2.58
C GLU A 150 12.96 4.41 -3.39
N MET A 151 11.93 3.73 -3.86
CA MET A 151 10.79 4.36 -4.53
C MET A 151 9.56 4.28 -3.63
N PRO A 152 8.76 5.37 -3.51
CA PRO A 152 7.56 5.35 -2.69
C PRO A 152 6.47 4.53 -3.39
N HIS A 153 6.02 3.44 -2.76
CA HIS A 153 4.88 2.65 -3.19
C HIS A 153 4.06 2.15 -1.99
N VAL A 154 4.48 2.49 -0.78
CA VAL A 154 3.71 2.24 0.44
C VAL A 154 2.78 3.40 0.67
N MET A 155 1.48 3.10 0.76
CA MET A 155 0.45 4.08 1.11
C MET A 155 0.06 3.91 2.57
N LEU A 156 0.15 4.99 3.32
CA LEU A 156 -0.33 5.07 4.70
C LEU A 156 -1.61 5.88 4.78
N LEU A 157 -2.57 5.39 5.54
CA LEU A 157 -3.85 6.05 5.77
C LEU A 157 -3.84 6.75 7.14
N ILE A 158 -4.35 7.98 7.16
CA ILE A 158 -4.70 8.70 8.39
C ILE A 158 -6.22 8.86 8.49
N ASP A 159 -6.74 8.86 9.72
CA ASP A 159 -8.14 9.15 10.00
C ASP A 159 -8.29 10.64 10.40
N ASP A 160 -8.39 11.50 9.37
CA ASP A 160 -8.57 12.95 9.54
C ASP A 160 -9.91 13.44 8.96
N PRO A 161 -11.04 13.20 9.67
CA PRO A 161 -12.34 13.61 9.19
C PRO A 161 -12.51 15.15 9.11
N LYS A 162 -11.63 15.90 9.76
CA LYS A 162 -11.63 17.37 9.71
C LYS A 162 -10.77 17.93 8.59
N ARG A 163 -10.04 17.07 7.87
CA ARG A 163 -9.19 17.45 6.73
C ARG A 163 -8.17 18.53 7.11
N THR A 164 -7.42 18.31 8.19
CA THR A 164 -6.50 19.30 8.79
C THR A 164 -5.05 19.11 8.38
N VAL A 165 -4.68 17.94 7.82
CA VAL A 165 -3.30 17.59 7.48
C VAL A 165 -2.99 17.83 6.00
N ILE A 166 -3.65 17.15 5.10
CA ILE A 166 -3.29 17.09 3.66
C ILE A 166 -4.01 18.15 2.85
N GLU A 167 -5.31 18.30 3.04
CA GLU A 167 -6.15 19.17 2.19
C GLU A 167 -5.75 20.65 2.24
N PRO A 168 -5.29 21.23 3.37
CA PRO A 168 -4.84 22.61 3.43
C PRO A 168 -3.55 22.88 2.62
N LEU A 169 -2.79 21.85 2.30
CA LEU A 169 -1.51 21.97 1.58
C LEU A 169 -1.70 22.48 0.14
N LYS A 170 -2.86 22.26 -0.44
CA LYS A 170 -3.22 22.78 -1.76
C LYS A 170 -2.93 24.27 -1.92
N ASP A 171 -3.18 25.07 -0.87
CA ASP A 171 -3.04 26.51 -0.91
C ASP A 171 -1.60 26.98 -0.57
N SER A 172 -0.83 26.12 0.10
CA SER A 172 0.53 26.44 0.57
C SER A 172 1.62 25.93 -0.36
N CYS A 173 1.38 24.80 -1.07
CA CYS A 173 2.37 24.13 -1.91
C CYS A 173 2.27 24.62 -3.36
N THR A 174 2.94 25.76 -3.65
CA THR A 174 2.89 26.43 -4.95
C THR A 174 4.10 26.11 -5.85
N GLU A 175 5.21 25.64 -5.28
CA GLU A 175 6.41 25.27 -6.03
C GLU A 175 6.25 23.85 -6.60
N THR A 176 5.84 23.76 -7.87
CA THR A 176 5.66 22.51 -8.59
C THR A 176 7.02 21.91 -8.95
N VAL A 177 7.25 20.64 -8.61
CA VAL A 177 8.46 19.88 -8.92
C VAL A 177 8.24 18.89 -10.09
N TYR A 178 7.02 18.45 -10.31
CA TYR A 178 6.59 17.69 -11.49
C TYR A 178 5.09 17.87 -11.75
N ASP A 179 4.72 17.75 -13.03
CA ASP A 179 3.33 17.92 -13.51
C ASP A 179 3.24 17.24 -14.88
N PHE A 180 2.67 16.02 -14.96
CA PHE A 180 2.70 15.20 -16.16
C PHE A 180 1.61 14.12 -16.18
N ASP A 181 1.30 13.62 -17.39
CA ASP A 181 0.40 12.50 -17.59
C ASP A 181 1.15 11.17 -17.36
N LEU A 182 0.53 10.25 -16.63
CA LEU A 182 1.04 8.89 -16.45
C LEU A 182 0.87 8.09 -17.73
N MET A 183 1.86 7.20 -18.02
CA MET A 183 1.79 6.33 -19.20
C MET A 183 0.54 5.44 -19.17
N THR A 184 0.17 4.91 -20.33
CA THR A 184 -0.95 3.97 -20.51
C THR A 184 -2.33 4.52 -20.10
N GLY A 185 -2.48 5.84 -19.99
CA GLY A 185 -3.75 6.47 -19.60
C GLY A 185 -4.09 6.31 -18.12
N ALA A 186 -3.09 6.06 -17.26
CA ALA A 186 -3.27 5.86 -15.83
C ALA A 186 -3.60 7.14 -15.05
N GLY A 187 -3.85 8.26 -15.73
CA GLY A 187 -4.22 9.54 -15.16
C GLY A 187 -3.08 10.55 -15.17
N HIS A 188 -3.13 11.51 -14.24
CA HIS A 188 -2.21 12.64 -14.18
C HIS A 188 -1.61 12.78 -12.78
N LEU A 189 -0.36 13.21 -12.70
CA LEU A 189 0.35 13.37 -11.43
C LEU A 189 1.00 14.74 -11.36
N ARG A 190 0.68 15.49 -10.29
CA ARG A 190 1.34 16.75 -9.93
C ARG A 190 1.94 16.64 -8.55
N GLY A 191 3.18 17.07 -8.39
CA GLY A 191 3.84 17.19 -7.09
C GLY A 191 4.37 18.59 -6.85
N ALA A 192 4.23 19.06 -5.63
CA ALA A 192 4.74 20.36 -5.21
C ALA A 192 5.49 20.27 -3.87
N LEU A 193 6.56 21.05 -3.72
CA LEU A 193 7.30 21.11 -2.47
C LEU A 193 6.42 21.68 -1.35
N VAL A 194 6.48 21.03 -0.20
CA VAL A 194 5.96 21.59 1.05
C VAL A 194 6.95 22.61 1.57
N PRO A 195 6.56 23.89 1.73
CA PRO A 195 7.47 24.89 2.31
C PRO A 195 7.93 24.48 3.70
N GLU A 196 9.20 24.71 4.02
CA GLU A 196 9.78 24.35 5.33
C GLU A 196 8.97 24.95 6.49
N SER A 197 8.48 26.19 6.33
CA SER A 197 7.62 26.87 7.31
C SER A 197 6.28 26.17 7.57
N VAL A 198 5.84 25.25 6.71
CA VAL A 198 4.59 24.51 6.82
C VAL A 198 4.80 23.13 7.43
N GLN A 199 6.01 22.54 7.33
CA GLN A 199 6.32 21.20 7.82
C GLN A 199 5.98 20.99 9.30
N GLU A 200 6.32 21.96 10.16
CA GLU A 200 6.02 21.89 11.60
C GLU A 200 4.50 21.86 11.87
N SER A 201 3.71 22.60 11.09
CA SER A 201 2.25 22.59 11.23
C SER A 201 1.65 21.24 10.82
N ILE A 202 2.21 20.58 9.80
CA ILE A 202 1.83 19.23 9.40
C ILE A 202 2.11 18.26 10.54
N LEU A 203 3.31 18.27 11.09
CA LEU A 203 3.68 17.36 12.18
C LEU A 203 2.81 17.61 13.42
N SER A 204 2.45 18.85 13.70
CA SER A 204 1.53 19.21 14.79
C SER A 204 0.10 18.71 14.54
N ALA A 205 -0.39 18.81 13.29
CA ALA A 205 -1.70 18.31 12.91
C ALA A 205 -1.75 16.76 12.99
N LEU A 206 -0.71 16.07 12.51
CA LEU A 206 -0.56 14.62 12.65
C LEU A 206 -0.53 14.19 14.12
N ALA A 207 0.20 14.93 14.97
CA ALA A 207 0.24 14.67 16.41
C ALA A 207 -1.13 14.77 17.09
N ALA A 208 -2.00 15.66 16.59
CA ALA A 208 -3.36 15.81 17.09
C ALA A 208 -4.29 14.64 16.67
N LEU A 209 -3.93 13.87 15.64
CA LEU A 209 -4.67 12.67 15.20
C LEU A 209 -4.20 11.41 15.93
N CYS A 210 -2.98 11.41 16.48
CA CYS A 210 -2.47 10.26 17.22
C CYS A 210 -3.37 9.99 18.42
N GLY A 211 -3.69 8.72 18.66
CA GLY A 211 -4.44 8.28 19.82
C GLY A 211 -3.76 8.71 21.13
N ASP A 212 -4.29 8.29 22.25
CA ASP A 212 -3.70 8.55 23.55
C ASP A 212 -2.35 7.82 23.75
N GLU A 213 -1.63 8.14 24.85
CA GLU A 213 -0.32 7.52 25.14
C GLU A 213 -0.41 6.01 25.41
N GLU A 214 -1.56 5.50 25.83
CA GLU A 214 -1.78 4.08 26.13
C GLU A 214 -2.10 3.28 24.85
N HIS A 215 -2.78 3.95 23.89
CA HIS A 215 -3.23 3.34 22.65
C HIS A 215 -2.88 4.23 21.44
N PRO A 216 -1.59 4.49 21.20
CA PRO A 216 -1.17 5.32 20.08
C PRO A 216 -1.58 4.64 18.78
N PHE A 217 -2.27 5.39 17.92
CA PHE A 217 -2.59 4.93 16.56
C PHE A 217 -2.64 6.16 15.66
N LEU A 218 -1.78 6.17 14.66
CA LEU A 218 -1.68 7.29 13.73
C LEU A 218 -1.80 6.85 12.28
N PHE A 219 -1.13 5.77 11.90
CA PHE A 219 -1.09 5.30 10.52
C PHE A 219 -1.53 3.84 10.39
N ALA A 220 -2.42 3.59 9.43
CA ALA A 220 -2.72 2.27 8.91
C ALA A 220 -2.07 2.08 7.53
N VAL A 221 -1.45 0.94 7.29
CA VAL A 221 -0.90 0.64 5.95
C VAL A 221 -2.07 0.35 5.00
N GLY A 222 -2.34 1.26 4.07
CA GLY A 222 -3.42 1.11 3.08
C GLY A 222 -3.02 0.27 1.88
N ASP A 223 -1.73 0.32 1.50
CA ASP A 223 -1.13 -0.50 0.45
C ASP A 223 0.37 -0.69 0.73
N GLY A 224 0.93 -1.82 0.29
CA GLY A 224 2.35 -2.14 0.47
C GLY A 224 2.70 -2.75 1.82
N ASN A 225 1.79 -3.49 2.48
CA ASN A 225 2.04 -4.16 3.77
C ASN A 225 3.31 -5.02 3.75
N HIS A 226 3.50 -5.87 2.73
CA HIS A 226 4.70 -6.71 2.61
C HIS A 226 5.97 -5.89 2.35
N SER A 227 5.86 -4.78 1.62
CA SER A 227 7.00 -3.88 1.35
C SER A 227 7.46 -3.16 2.60
N LEU A 228 6.53 -2.68 3.42
CA LEU A 228 6.88 -2.02 4.67
C LEU A 228 7.43 -3.03 5.71
N ALA A 229 6.85 -4.23 5.77
CA ALA A 229 7.39 -5.32 6.59
C ALA A 229 8.81 -5.71 6.16
N THR A 230 9.07 -5.73 4.84
CA THR A 230 10.42 -5.95 4.29
C THR A 230 11.40 -4.85 4.70
N ALA A 231 10.97 -3.58 4.65
CA ALA A 231 11.79 -2.46 5.11
C ALA A 231 12.14 -2.60 6.60
N LYS A 232 11.14 -2.96 7.43
CA LYS A 232 11.36 -3.26 8.85
C LYS A 232 12.36 -4.38 9.05
N GLN A 233 12.27 -5.49 8.29
CA GLN A 233 13.20 -6.60 8.39
C GLN A 233 14.62 -6.18 7.99
N CYS A 234 14.79 -5.42 6.89
CA CYS A 234 16.10 -4.89 6.50
C CYS A 234 16.71 -4.00 7.59
N TYR A 235 15.90 -3.17 8.25
CA TYR A 235 16.36 -2.38 9.39
C TYR A 235 16.76 -3.25 10.57
N LEU A 236 15.99 -4.29 10.93
CA LEU A 236 16.32 -5.20 12.01
C LEU A 236 17.61 -6.01 11.74
N ASP A 237 17.83 -6.40 10.48
CA ASP A 237 19.03 -7.14 10.07
C ASP A 237 20.28 -6.25 10.05
N ASN A 238 20.13 -4.95 9.77
CA ASN A 238 21.21 -3.96 9.71
C ASN A 238 20.73 -2.59 10.25
N PRO A 239 20.71 -2.38 11.58
CA PRO A 239 20.14 -1.20 12.21
C PRO A 239 21.05 0.04 12.09
N THR A 240 21.09 0.62 10.89
CA THR A 240 21.77 1.89 10.62
C THR A 240 20.77 3.05 10.54
N PRO A 241 21.22 4.30 10.71
CA PRO A 241 20.34 5.46 10.55
C PRO A 241 19.65 5.52 9.19
N GLU A 242 20.33 5.09 8.12
CA GLU A 242 19.82 5.07 6.75
C GLU A 242 18.70 4.03 6.58
N ASN A 243 18.81 2.88 7.22
CA ASN A 243 17.82 1.81 7.13
C ASN A 243 16.61 2.02 8.03
N ARG A 244 16.69 2.98 8.99
CA ARG A 244 15.63 3.23 9.97
C ARG A 244 14.36 3.79 9.35
N TYR A 245 14.46 4.47 8.22
CA TYR A 245 13.34 5.18 7.63
C TYR A 245 12.89 4.54 6.32
N ALA A 246 11.58 4.63 6.04
CA ALA A 246 10.99 4.19 4.79
C ALA A 246 10.20 5.33 4.14
N LEU A 247 10.36 5.51 2.83
CA LEU A 247 9.63 6.51 2.04
C LEU A 247 8.19 6.03 1.81
N VAL A 248 7.23 6.90 2.09
CA VAL A 248 5.79 6.59 2.01
C VAL A 248 4.99 7.74 1.44
N GLU A 249 3.79 7.44 0.91
CA GLU A 249 2.75 8.43 0.65
C GLU A 249 1.67 8.32 1.73
N VAL A 250 1.38 9.40 2.44
CA VAL A 250 0.28 9.49 3.41
C VAL A 250 -0.96 10.03 2.70
N VAL A 251 -2.10 9.39 2.88
CA VAL A 251 -3.39 9.74 2.30
C VAL A 251 -4.46 9.76 3.39
N ASN A 252 -5.40 10.69 3.31
CA ASN A 252 -6.53 10.73 4.23
C ASN A 252 -7.57 9.67 3.84
N VAL A 253 -8.00 8.82 4.77
CA VAL A 253 -9.06 7.82 4.52
C VAL A 253 -10.38 8.46 4.07
N HIS A 254 -10.58 9.74 4.39
CA HIS A 254 -11.74 10.54 3.98
C HIS A 254 -11.54 11.29 2.65
N ASP A 255 -10.48 11.01 1.88
CA ASP A 255 -10.33 11.57 0.53
C ASP A 255 -11.40 10.98 -0.39
N ASP A 256 -12.11 11.86 -1.12
CA ASP A 256 -13.27 11.48 -1.94
C ASP A 256 -12.90 10.59 -3.15
N ALA A 257 -11.61 10.52 -3.49
CA ALA A 257 -11.09 9.64 -4.54
C ALA A 257 -10.72 8.23 -4.05
N LEU A 258 -10.70 8.00 -2.73
CA LEU A 258 -10.52 6.67 -2.17
C LEU A 258 -11.85 5.91 -2.21
N VAL A 259 -11.93 4.96 -3.12
CA VAL A 259 -13.04 4.01 -3.19
C VAL A 259 -12.56 2.69 -2.61
N PHE A 260 -13.17 2.29 -1.49
CA PHE A 260 -12.93 0.96 -0.93
C PHE A 260 -13.78 -0.04 -1.70
N GLU A 261 -13.14 -0.81 -2.57
CA GLU A 261 -13.83 -1.92 -3.23
C GLU A 261 -14.03 -3.07 -2.25
N PRO A 262 -15.15 -3.79 -2.34
CA PRO A 262 -15.38 -4.96 -1.51
C PRO A 262 -14.38 -6.06 -1.88
N ILE A 263 -13.89 -6.77 -0.86
CA ILE A 263 -13.05 -7.95 -1.03
C ILE A 263 -13.91 -9.17 -0.73
N TYR A 264 -14.22 -9.94 -1.77
CA TYR A 264 -15.01 -11.16 -1.66
C TYR A 264 -14.13 -12.34 -1.32
N ARG A 265 -14.64 -13.25 -0.50
CA ARG A 265 -13.99 -14.51 -0.15
C ARG A 265 -14.44 -15.58 -1.11
N VAL A 266 -13.49 -16.32 -1.68
CA VAL A 266 -13.74 -17.45 -2.58
C VAL A 266 -13.12 -18.69 -1.99
N VAL A 267 -13.90 -19.78 -1.91
CA VAL A 267 -13.37 -21.06 -1.43
C VAL A 267 -13.44 -22.06 -2.57
N PHE A 268 -12.28 -22.51 -3.03
CA PHE A 268 -12.16 -23.54 -4.03
C PHE A 268 -12.12 -24.92 -3.40
N GLY A 269 -12.66 -25.94 -4.10
CA GLY A 269 -12.61 -27.34 -3.70
C GLY A 269 -13.52 -27.72 -2.54
N ALA A 270 -14.34 -26.79 -2.03
CA ALA A 270 -15.28 -27.07 -0.95
C ALA A 270 -16.55 -27.78 -1.45
N ASP A 271 -17.15 -28.62 -0.60
CA ASP A 271 -18.56 -28.98 -0.76
C ASP A 271 -19.43 -27.76 -0.50
N THR A 272 -20.11 -27.28 -1.54
CA THR A 272 -20.86 -26.03 -1.50
C THR A 272 -22.01 -26.07 -0.47
N ASP A 273 -22.72 -27.19 -0.37
CA ASP A 273 -23.88 -27.30 0.52
C ASP A 273 -23.42 -27.40 1.98
N GLU A 274 -22.32 -28.10 2.24
CA GLU A 274 -21.71 -28.23 3.56
C GLU A 274 -21.19 -26.84 4.04
N LEU A 275 -20.38 -26.16 3.22
CA LEU A 275 -19.80 -24.86 3.59
C LEU A 275 -20.88 -23.80 3.85
N ILE A 276 -21.88 -23.68 2.96
CA ILE A 276 -23.00 -22.76 3.16
C ILE A 276 -23.81 -23.13 4.39
N GLY A 277 -24.00 -24.44 4.63
CA GLY A 277 -24.65 -24.93 5.84
C GLY A 277 -23.91 -24.50 7.11
N ALA A 278 -22.57 -24.62 7.13
CA ALA A 278 -21.73 -24.20 8.24
C ALA A 278 -21.80 -22.67 8.48
N VAL A 279 -21.66 -21.88 7.42
CA VAL A 279 -21.77 -20.41 7.51
C VAL A 279 -23.14 -19.99 8.05
N ARG A 280 -24.21 -20.56 7.51
CA ARG A 280 -25.58 -20.29 7.95
C ARG A 280 -25.80 -20.68 9.41
N ALA A 281 -25.33 -21.85 9.85
CA ALA A 281 -25.44 -22.32 11.22
C ALA A 281 -24.67 -21.40 12.19
N HIS A 282 -23.50 -20.92 11.80
CA HIS A 282 -22.71 -19.99 12.60
C HIS A 282 -23.50 -18.71 12.93
N PHE A 283 -24.03 -18.03 11.92
CA PHE A 283 -24.80 -16.80 12.14
C PHE A 283 -26.14 -17.08 12.82
N ALA A 284 -26.83 -18.17 12.51
CA ALA A 284 -28.10 -18.53 13.15
C ALA A 284 -27.96 -18.86 14.65
N ALA A 285 -26.77 -19.20 15.13
CA ALA A 285 -26.50 -19.42 16.55
C ALA A 285 -26.35 -18.10 17.34
N MET A 286 -26.27 -16.96 16.66
CA MET A 286 -26.13 -15.66 17.29
C MET A 286 -27.50 -15.12 17.78
N GLN A 287 -27.46 -14.16 18.69
CA GLN A 287 -28.67 -13.47 19.15
C GLN A 287 -29.29 -12.70 17.97
N PRO A 288 -30.64 -12.79 17.77
CA PRO A 288 -31.31 -12.16 16.62
C PRO A 288 -31.05 -10.65 16.50
N GLU A 289 -30.84 -9.95 17.62
CA GLU A 289 -30.58 -8.52 17.67
C GLU A 289 -29.24 -8.15 17.05
N ARG A 290 -28.31 -9.10 16.93
CA ARG A 290 -27.00 -8.92 16.26
C ARG A 290 -27.07 -9.09 14.75
N LEU A 291 -28.12 -9.72 14.24
CA LEU A 291 -28.31 -10.00 12.82
C LEU A 291 -28.99 -8.82 12.12
N THR A 292 -28.24 -7.77 11.88
CA THR A 292 -28.74 -6.48 11.34
C THR A 292 -28.44 -6.27 9.87
N SER A 293 -27.76 -7.23 9.22
CA SER A 293 -27.36 -7.17 7.83
C SER A 293 -27.65 -8.48 7.10
N THR A 294 -27.37 -8.52 5.80
CA THR A 294 -27.55 -9.71 4.95
C THR A 294 -26.27 -9.97 4.17
N MET A 295 -25.85 -11.22 4.14
CA MET A 295 -24.75 -11.73 3.31
C MET A 295 -25.32 -12.61 2.20
N THR A 296 -24.70 -12.54 1.02
CA THR A 296 -25.06 -13.39 -0.12
C THR A 296 -23.88 -14.28 -0.50
N ALA A 297 -24.13 -15.59 -0.56
CA ALA A 297 -23.22 -16.55 -1.15
C ALA A 297 -23.60 -16.77 -2.62
N VAL A 298 -22.63 -16.64 -3.52
CA VAL A 298 -22.76 -16.91 -4.96
C VAL A 298 -22.13 -18.24 -5.26
N THR A 299 -22.87 -19.13 -5.93
CA THR A 299 -22.41 -20.50 -6.24
C THR A 299 -22.83 -20.89 -7.64
N SER A 300 -22.32 -22.02 -8.16
CA SER A 300 -22.80 -22.60 -9.41
C SER A 300 -24.29 -22.99 -9.41
N LYS A 301 -24.92 -23.09 -8.23
CA LYS A 301 -26.36 -23.38 -8.05
C LYS A 301 -27.19 -22.08 -7.93
N GLY A 302 -26.58 -20.91 -7.99
CA GLY A 302 -27.20 -19.60 -7.82
C GLY A 302 -26.85 -18.93 -6.50
N GLU A 303 -27.54 -17.85 -6.20
CA GLU A 303 -27.34 -17.01 -5.02
C GLU A 303 -28.17 -17.48 -3.84
N GLN A 304 -27.59 -17.40 -2.65
CA GLN A 304 -28.27 -17.69 -1.40
C GLN A 304 -27.96 -16.58 -0.38
N SER A 305 -28.98 -15.88 0.09
CA SER A 305 -28.83 -14.82 1.11
C SER A 305 -29.25 -15.34 2.48
N PHE A 306 -28.57 -14.85 3.51
CA PHE A 306 -28.89 -15.15 4.91
C PHE A 306 -28.48 -14.00 5.84
N PRO A 307 -29.18 -13.85 7.02
CA PRO A 307 -28.87 -12.80 7.99
C PRO A 307 -27.46 -12.94 8.56
N CYS A 308 -26.79 -11.81 8.79
CA CYS A 308 -25.49 -11.74 9.43
C CYS A 308 -25.37 -10.49 10.32
N THR A 309 -24.26 -10.33 11.01
CA THR A 309 -23.94 -9.12 11.77
C THR A 309 -23.68 -7.94 10.84
N SER A 310 -23.66 -6.72 11.37
CA SER A 310 -23.37 -5.51 10.58
C SER A 310 -21.95 -5.48 10.02
N PHE A 311 -21.00 -6.19 10.67
CA PHE A 311 -19.60 -6.33 10.25
C PHE A 311 -19.17 -7.80 10.24
N PRO A 312 -19.68 -8.63 9.30
CA PRO A 312 -19.50 -10.08 9.35
C PRO A 312 -18.11 -10.54 8.92
N VAL A 313 -17.27 -9.64 8.42
CA VAL A 313 -16.01 -9.98 7.72
C VAL A 313 -15.05 -10.77 8.60
N GLY A 314 -14.83 -10.35 9.85
CA GLY A 314 -13.93 -11.03 10.78
C GLY A 314 -14.46 -12.43 11.14
N GLU A 315 -15.74 -12.50 11.53
CA GLU A 315 -16.40 -13.75 11.91
C GLU A 315 -16.42 -14.76 10.74
N LEU A 316 -16.71 -14.28 9.53
CA LEU A 316 -16.66 -15.10 8.31
C LEU A 316 -15.23 -15.58 8.02
N GLN A 317 -14.23 -14.69 8.15
CA GLN A 317 -12.83 -15.04 7.90
C GLN A 317 -12.34 -16.16 8.82
N GLU A 318 -12.65 -16.06 10.11
CA GLU A 318 -12.30 -17.10 11.10
C GLU A 318 -12.97 -18.44 10.78
N LEU A 319 -14.24 -18.40 10.43
CA LEU A 319 -14.99 -19.61 10.06
C LEU A 319 -14.42 -20.26 8.80
N LEU A 320 -14.16 -19.48 7.75
CA LEU A 320 -13.61 -19.99 6.50
C LEU A 320 -12.19 -20.55 6.69
N ALA A 321 -11.35 -19.88 7.49
CA ALA A 321 -10.02 -20.39 7.82
C ALA A 321 -10.06 -21.71 8.58
N ALA A 322 -10.97 -21.84 9.56
CA ALA A 322 -11.17 -23.08 10.28
C ALA A 322 -11.68 -24.22 9.34
N TYR A 323 -12.63 -23.89 8.48
CA TYR A 323 -13.15 -24.86 7.50
C TYR A 323 -12.04 -25.38 6.57
N VAL A 324 -11.23 -24.48 6.01
CA VAL A 324 -10.12 -24.87 5.12
C VAL A 324 -9.08 -25.72 5.86
N ALA A 325 -8.79 -25.43 7.12
CA ALA A 325 -7.87 -26.23 7.92
C ALA A 325 -8.37 -27.68 8.17
N GLU A 326 -9.68 -27.86 8.27
CA GLU A 326 -10.30 -29.17 8.50
C GLU A 326 -10.58 -29.95 7.19
N HIS A 327 -10.54 -29.30 6.00
CA HIS A 327 -10.89 -29.89 4.72
C HIS A 327 -9.70 -29.83 3.72
N PRO A 328 -8.79 -30.81 3.75
CA PRO A 328 -7.66 -30.87 2.82
C PRO A 328 -8.10 -30.83 1.34
N GLY A 329 -7.45 -29.97 0.56
CA GLY A 329 -7.79 -29.74 -0.86
C GLY A 329 -8.69 -28.52 -1.09
N THR A 330 -9.15 -27.85 -0.02
CA THR A 330 -9.81 -26.55 -0.13
C THR A 330 -8.79 -25.41 -0.05
N VAL A 331 -9.10 -24.31 -0.75
CA VAL A 331 -8.26 -23.09 -0.76
C VAL A 331 -9.16 -21.88 -0.57
N LEU A 332 -8.83 -21.02 0.38
CA LEU A 332 -9.45 -19.70 0.54
C LEU A 332 -8.66 -18.67 -0.26
N ASP A 333 -9.34 -17.95 -1.12
CA ASP A 333 -8.78 -16.88 -1.96
C ASP A 333 -9.69 -15.64 -1.93
N TYR A 334 -9.28 -14.57 -2.60
CA TYR A 334 -9.94 -13.27 -2.53
C TYR A 334 -10.14 -12.69 -3.92
N ILE A 335 -11.33 -12.08 -4.14
CA ILE A 335 -11.64 -11.30 -5.35
C ILE A 335 -11.82 -9.83 -4.95
N HIS A 336 -11.09 -8.96 -5.61
CA HIS A 336 -11.18 -7.51 -5.45
C HIS A 336 -12.14 -6.91 -6.47
N GLY A 337 -13.18 -6.20 -5.98
CA GLY A 337 -14.19 -5.57 -6.81
C GLY A 337 -15.23 -6.54 -7.40
N GLU A 338 -16.31 -5.97 -7.96
CA GLU A 338 -17.46 -6.72 -8.46
C GLU A 338 -17.27 -7.28 -9.88
N SER A 339 -16.29 -6.78 -10.61
CA SER A 339 -16.12 -7.09 -12.05
C SER A 339 -15.72 -8.54 -12.32
N SER A 340 -15.33 -9.29 -11.31
CA SER A 340 -14.86 -10.69 -11.41
C SER A 340 -15.79 -11.71 -10.71
N LEU A 341 -16.95 -11.26 -10.24
CA LEU A 341 -17.97 -12.12 -9.61
C LEU A 341 -18.87 -12.84 -10.62
#